data_41fbacf453079fb5578e817a83598108
#
_entry.id   41fbacf453079fb5578e817a83598108
#
_cell.length_a   1.000
_cell.length_b   1.000
_cell.length_c   1.000
_cell.angle_alpha   90.00
_cell.angle_beta   90.00
_cell.angle_gamma   90.00
#
_symmetry.space_group_name_H-M   'P 1'
#
loop_
_entity.id
_entity.type
_entity.pdbx_description
1 polymer ?
#
loop_
_entity_poly.entity_id
_entity_poly.type
_entity_poly.pdbx_seq_one_letter_code
_entity_poly.pdbx_strand_id
1 'polypeptide(L)'
;MTDASLQKIAATYGTPTFVFDTDALQARVRAIQAIWGREIDLCYSIKANPFLLPAMMQVTARLEVCSPGELSLCESLHAADARVIYSGVNKTPVDIARAVADGVGTCTAESLLQVRYLQDAARKAAKRLPVLLRLNAGSQFGMSKEDLFTALAHRRETPDLEFIGIHYFVGTQRKKLVNQQKELAMLRELEYGPGLAVPYFDGDDFTDTLSPAKDLAPALREVSSWVHLTVEMGRFYTAECGYYLTTAMDCKDHG
;
A
#
# COMPACT_ATOMS: atom_id res chain seq x y z
N MET A 1 -7.25 -5.33 -22.94
CA MET A 1 -6.62 -5.36 -24.31
C MET A 1 -7.18 -6.49 -25.15
N THR A 2 -7.03 -6.45 -26.52
CA THR A 2 -7.43 -7.53 -27.43
C THR A 2 -6.22 -8.36 -27.86
N ASP A 3 -6.42 -9.61 -28.29
CA ASP A 3 -5.33 -10.49 -28.77
C ASP A 3 -4.59 -9.85 -29.95
N ALA A 4 -5.29 -9.18 -30.86
CA ALA A 4 -4.68 -8.47 -31.98
C ALA A 4 -3.73 -7.35 -31.51
N SER A 5 -4.10 -6.64 -30.44
CA SER A 5 -3.23 -5.62 -29.81
C SER A 5 -1.99 -6.23 -29.19
N LEU A 6 -2.14 -7.36 -28.50
CA LEU A 6 -1.02 -8.08 -27.87
C LEU A 6 -0.06 -8.65 -28.93
N GLN A 7 -0.59 -9.22 -30.01
CA GLN A 7 0.22 -9.70 -31.14
C GLN A 7 1.02 -8.56 -31.79
N LYS A 8 0.40 -7.38 -31.99
CA LYS A 8 1.11 -6.20 -32.51
C LYS A 8 2.21 -5.73 -31.59
N ILE A 9 1.99 -5.74 -30.28
CA ILE A 9 3.01 -5.41 -29.27
C ILE A 9 4.16 -6.40 -29.34
N ALA A 10 3.88 -7.71 -29.37
CA ALA A 10 4.89 -8.76 -29.50
C ALA A 10 5.73 -8.61 -30.78
N ALA A 11 5.08 -8.29 -31.90
CA ALA A 11 5.78 -8.04 -33.16
C ALA A 11 6.66 -6.79 -33.15
N THR A 12 6.26 -5.75 -32.41
CA THR A 12 6.97 -4.47 -32.34
C THR A 12 8.13 -4.49 -31.36
N TYR A 13 7.93 -5.07 -30.18
CA TYR A 13 8.87 -5.00 -29.07
C TYR A 13 9.59 -6.33 -28.78
N GLY A 14 9.15 -7.41 -29.43
CA GLY A 14 9.69 -8.76 -29.23
C GLY A 14 9.06 -9.46 -28.02
N THR A 15 9.51 -10.71 -27.81
CA THR A 15 9.18 -11.55 -26.65
C THR A 15 10.48 -12.10 -26.07
N PRO A 16 10.58 -12.36 -24.74
CA PRO A 16 9.52 -12.19 -23.73
C PRO A 16 9.30 -10.73 -23.33
N THR A 17 8.05 -10.32 -23.11
CA THR A 17 7.69 -8.94 -22.77
C THR A 17 6.52 -8.91 -21.77
N PHE A 18 6.62 -8.06 -20.74
CA PHE A 18 5.50 -7.73 -19.86
C PHE A 18 4.75 -6.52 -20.44
N VAL A 19 3.43 -6.63 -20.50
CA VAL A 19 2.54 -5.56 -20.97
C VAL A 19 1.54 -5.24 -19.87
N PHE A 20 1.37 -3.95 -19.55
CA PHE A 20 0.40 -3.47 -18.57
C PHE A 20 -0.64 -2.58 -19.24
N ASP A 21 -1.92 -2.94 -19.05
CA ASP A 21 -3.06 -2.14 -19.46
C ASP A 21 -3.40 -1.12 -18.36
N THR A 22 -2.88 0.08 -18.51
CA THR A 22 -3.05 1.14 -17.51
C THR A 22 -4.48 1.67 -17.45
N ASP A 23 -5.25 1.60 -18.54
CA ASP A 23 -6.65 2.00 -18.55
C ASP A 23 -7.51 1.01 -17.76
N ALA A 24 -7.27 -0.30 -17.94
CA ALA A 24 -7.92 -1.35 -17.15
C ALA A 24 -7.58 -1.21 -15.67
N LEU A 25 -6.29 -0.96 -15.33
CA LEU A 25 -5.83 -0.70 -13.97
C LEU A 25 -6.59 0.48 -13.34
N GLN A 26 -6.61 1.61 -14.01
CA GLN A 26 -7.25 2.82 -13.48
C GLN A 26 -8.77 2.66 -13.36
N ALA A 27 -9.42 1.97 -14.32
CA ALA A 27 -10.83 1.66 -14.25
C ALA A 27 -11.16 0.79 -13.02
N ARG A 28 -10.32 -0.21 -12.73
CA ARG A 28 -10.46 -1.06 -11.53
C ARG A 28 -10.33 -0.25 -10.24
N VAL A 29 -9.33 0.61 -10.13
CA VAL A 29 -9.14 1.45 -8.93
C VAL A 29 -10.32 2.39 -8.72
N ARG A 30 -10.83 3.01 -9.81
CA ARG A 30 -12.04 3.86 -9.73
C ARG A 30 -13.29 3.06 -9.31
N ALA A 31 -13.43 1.82 -9.77
CA ALA A 31 -14.52 0.94 -9.34
C ALA A 31 -14.44 0.62 -7.84
N ILE A 32 -13.25 0.34 -7.31
CA ILE A 32 -13.03 0.14 -5.87
C ILE A 32 -13.39 1.41 -5.09
N GLN A 33 -12.93 2.57 -5.54
CA GLN A 33 -13.27 3.85 -4.90
C GLN A 33 -14.79 4.09 -4.89
N ALA A 34 -15.49 3.74 -5.98
CA ALA A 34 -16.94 3.87 -6.04
C ALA A 34 -17.67 2.91 -5.08
N ILE A 35 -17.13 1.71 -4.85
CA ILE A 35 -17.66 0.72 -3.91
C ILE A 35 -17.48 1.21 -2.47
N TRP A 36 -16.31 1.74 -2.12
CA TRP A 36 -16.00 2.10 -0.72
C TRP A 36 -16.48 3.50 -0.32
N GLY A 37 -16.54 4.44 -1.25
CA GLY A 37 -16.87 5.85 -0.99
C GLY A 37 -15.63 6.73 -1.07
N ARG A 38 -15.84 8.03 -1.23
CA ARG A 38 -14.74 9.02 -1.38
C ARG A 38 -14.12 9.43 -0.05
N GLU A 39 -14.75 9.11 1.05
CA GLU A 39 -14.29 9.35 2.42
C GLU A 39 -13.14 8.43 2.83
N ILE A 40 -12.87 7.38 2.07
CA ILE A 40 -11.79 6.43 2.30
C ILE A 40 -10.65 6.72 1.32
N ASP A 41 -9.48 7.06 1.83
CA ASP A 41 -8.29 7.27 1.02
C ASP A 41 -7.74 5.93 0.50
N LEU A 42 -7.57 5.82 -0.81
CA LEU A 42 -6.86 4.69 -1.41
C LEU A 42 -5.36 4.97 -1.43
N CYS A 43 -4.58 4.03 -0.93
CA CYS A 43 -3.13 4.08 -0.89
C CYS A 43 -2.54 2.96 -1.76
N TYR A 44 -1.60 3.29 -2.64
CA TYR A 44 -0.90 2.31 -3.46
C TYR A 44 0.41 1.88 -2.82
N SER A 45 0.53 0.61 -2.44
CA SER A 45 1.79 0.00 -2.01
C SER A 45 2.69 -0.28 -3.21
N ILE A 46 3.71 0.56 -3.41
CA ILE A 46 4.58 0.55 -4.62
C ILE A 46 5.33 -0.78 -4.77
N LYS A 47 5.67 -1.44 -3.67
CA LYS A 47 6.32 -2.76 -3.64
C LYS A 47 5.59 -3.83 -4.47
N ALA A 48 4.30 -3.67 -4.74
CA ALA A 48 3.54 -4.62 -5.55
C ALA A 48 3.97 -4.61 -7.01
N ASN A 49 4.18 -3.44 -7.59
CA ASN A 49 4.73 -3.26 -8.94
C ASN A 49 5.15 -1.79 -9.15
N PRO A 50 6.44 -1.46 -9.06
CA PRO A 50 6.90 -0.07 -9.20
C PRO A 50 6.70 0.51 -10.60
N PHE A 51 6.61 -0.32 -11.65
CA PHE A 51 6.37 0.16 -13.02
C PHE A 51 4.99 0.79 -13.21
N LEU A 52 4.03 0.47 -12.35
CA LEU A 52 2.68 1.02 -12.41
C LEU A 52 2.52 2.34 -11.65
N LEU A 53 3.57 2.82 -10.98
CA LEU A 53 3.50 4.05 -10.17
C LEU A 53 2.95 5.26 -10.95
N PRO A 54 3.39 5.57 -12.19
CA PRO A 54 2.85 6.72 -12.93
C PRO A 54 1.34 6.66 -13.16
N ALA A 55 0.80 5.46 -13.43
CA ALA A 55 -0.63 5.26 -13.62
C ALA A 55 -1.40 5.35 -12.28
N MET A 56 -0.83 4.79 -11.21
CA MET A 56 -1.45 4.78 -9.87
C MET A 56 -1.47 6.17 -9.24
N MET A 57 -0.48 7.01 -9.48
CA MET A 57 -0.45 8.40 -9.04
C MET A 57 -1.67 9.22 -9.48
N GLN A 58 -2.32 8.82 -10.57
CA GLN A 58 -3.49 9.51 -11.14
C GLN A 58 -4.81 9.12 -10.45
N VAL A 59 -4.84 7.99 -9.75
CA VAL A 59 -6.10 7.39 -9.26
C VAL A 59 -6.08 6.99 -7.78
N THR A 60 -4.96 7.18 -7.07
CA THR A 60 -4.88 6.97 -5.62
C THR A 60 -4.56 8.26 -4.89
N ALA A 61 -5.05 8.41 -3.66
CA ALA A 61 -4.79 9.58 -2.82
C ALA A 61 -3.38 9.52 -2.21
N ARG A 62 -2.93 8.34 -1.83
CA ARG A 62 -1.68 8.09 -1.11
C ARG A 62 -0.79 7.07 -1.83
N LEU A 63 0.51 7.09 -1.49
CA LEU A 63 1.53 6.16 -2.00
C LEU A 63 2.32 5.63 -0.81
N GLU A 64 2.34 4.32 -0.61
CA GLU A 64 3.15 3.68 0.42
C GLU A 64 4.50 3.26 -0.17
N VAL A 65 5.59 3.73 0.44
CA VAL A 65 6.96 3.32 0.14
C VAL A 65 7.55 2.55 1.33
N CYS A 66 8.19 1.42 1.05
CA CYS A 66 8.76 0.53 2.07
C CYS A 66 10.29 0.49 2.06
N SER A 67 10.92 1.21 1.14
CA SER A 67 12.38 1.23 1.00
C SER A 67 12.88 2.58 0.48
N PRO A 68 14.19 2.89 0.69
CA PRO A 68 14.82 4.08 0.11
C PRO A 68 14.78 4.08 -1.41
N GLY A 69 14.81 2.90 -2.05
CA GLY A 69 14.72 2.78 -3.52
C GLY A 69 13.33 3.17 -4.05
N GLU A 70 12.27 2.76 -3.35
CA GLU A 70 10.90 3.17 -3.70
C GLU A 70 10.69 4.68 -3.47
N LEU A 71 11.29 5.25 -2.41
CA LEU A 71 11.28 6.69 -2.19
C LEU A 71 11.96 7.43 -3.34
N SER A 72 13.16 6.98 -3.76
CA SER A 72 13.86 7.56 -4.92
C SER A 72 13.06 7.50 -6.21
N LEU A 73 12.25 6.45 -6.39
CA LEU A 73 11.36 6.34 -7.54
C LEU A 73 10.26 7.42 -7.48
N CYS A 74 9.65 7.65 -6.31
CA CYS A 74 8.67 8.73 -6.13
C CYS A 74 9.27 10.09 -6.45
N GLU A 75 10.48 10.37 -5.96
CA GLU A 75 11.21 11.60 -6.24
C GLU A 75 11.47 11.80 -7.74
N SER A 76 11.96 10.74 -8.43
CA SER A 76 12.26 10.79 -9.85
C SER A 76 11.04 11.07 -10.73
N LEU A 77 9.85 10.70 -10.25
CA LEU A 77 8.57 10.91 -10.91
C LEU A 77 7.84 12.17 -10.40
N HIS A 78 8.49 12.96 -9.56
CA HIS A 78 7.91 14.16 -8.95
C HIS A 78 6.54 13.87 -8.28
N ALA A 79 6.42 12.71 -7.64
CA ALA A 79 5.27 12.43 -6.81
C ALA A 79 5.21 13.46 -5.68
N ALA A 80 4.04 14.05 -5.43
CA ALA A 80 3.88 15.04 -4.37
C ALA A 80 4.22 14.39 -3.01
N ASP A 81 5.27 14.88 -2.35
CA ASP A 81 5.85 14.27 -1.14
C ASP A 81 4.83 14.12 0.00
N ALA A 82 3.91 15.09 0.12
CA ALA A 82 2.82 15.05 1.09
C ALA A 82 1.88 13.83 0.93
N ARG A 83 1.88 13.17 -0.23
CA ARG A 83 1.10 11.94 -0.49
C ARG A 83 1.82 10.68 -0.07
N VAL A 84 3.13 10.76 0.17
CA VAL A 84 3.97 9.60 0.47
C VAL A 84 3.84 9.22 1.93
N ILE A 85 3.61 7.93 2.19
CA ILE A 85 3.71 7.29 3.51
C ILE A 85 4.95 6.41 3.50
N TYR A 86 5.93 6.71 4.36
CA TYR A 86 7.16 5.93 4.46
C TYR A 86 7.03 4.84 5.52
N SER A 87 6.70 3.62 5.09
CA SER A 87 6.32 2.48 5.96
C SER A 87 7.39 1.40 6.11
N GLY A 88 8.57 1.56 5.54
CA GLY A 88 9.62 0.53 5.56
C GLY A 88 9.98 0.04 6.98
N VAL A 89 10.17 -1.27 7.13
CA VAL A 89 10.51 -1.90 8.42
C VAL A 89 11.96 -1.63 8.85
N ASN A 90 12.87 -1.59 7.89
CA ASN A 90 14.30 -1.35 8.12
C ASN A 90 14.68 0.08 7.69
N LYS A 91 14.23 1.07 8.47
CA LYS A 91 14.58 2.48 8.27
C LYS A 91 15.82 2.84 9.08
N THR A 92 16.93 3.18 8.40
CA THR A 92 18.11 3.72 9.09
C THR A 92 17.89 5.19 9.45
N PRO A 93 18.66 5.75 10.41
CA PRO A 93 18.62 7.19 10.70
C PRO A 93 18.86 8.07 9.46
N VAL A 94 19.69 7.61 8.53
CA VAL A 94 20.00 8.32 7.27
C VAL A 94 18.80 8.32 6.35
N ASP A 95 18.13 7.18 6.17
CA ASP A 95 16.93 7.06 5.33
C ASP A 95 15.79 7.91 5.87
N ILE A 96 15.60 7.91 7.19
CA ILE A 96 14.60 8.74 7.87
C ILE A 96 14.91 10.22 7.67
N ALA A 97 16.15 10.63 7.89
CA ALA A 97 16.55 12.03 7.72
C ALA A 97 16.32 12.52 6.30
N ARG A 98 16.64 11.69 5.30
CA ARG A 98 16.35 11.97 3.89
C ARG A 98 14.84 12.10 3.66
N ALA A 99 14.05 11.12 4.03
CA ALA A 99 12.60 11.14 3.84
C ALA A 99 11.94 12.38 4.46
N VAL A 100 12.37 12.78 5.64
CA VAL A 100 11.87 13.98 6.34
C VAL A 100 12.33 15.26 5.64
N ALA A 101 13.58 15.32 5.16
CA ALA A 101 14.11 16.45 4.41
C ALA A 101 13.33 16.65 3.10
N ASP A 102 13.07 15.56 2.37
CA ASP A 102 12.35 15.53 1.10
C ASP A 102 10.85 15.84 1.28
N GLY A 103 10.33 15.83 2.51
CA GLY A 103 8.98 16.28 2.83
C GLY A 103 7.91 15.21 2.74
N VAL A 104 8.24 13.93 2.99
CA VAL A 104 7.21 12.87 3.07
C VAL A 104 6.07 13.25 4.01
N GLY A 105 4.84 12.98 3.59
CA GLY A 105 3.66 13.40 4.34
C GLY A 105 3.46 12.67 5.65
N THR A 106 3.89 11.40 5.71
CA THR A 106 3.69 10.55 6.89
C THR A 106 4.81 9.52 6.97
N CYS A 107 5.25 9.20 8.19
CA CYS A 107 6.11 8.05 8.45
C CYS A 107 5.43 7.04 9.36
N THR A 108 5.72 5.75 9.21
CA THR A 108 5.35 4.76 10.22
C THR A 108 6.51 4.49 11.16
N ALA A 109 6.22 4.20 12.43
CA ALA A 109 7.18 3.73 13.41
C ALA A 109 6.90 2.26 13.78
N GLU A 110 7.91 1.40 13.64
CA GLU A 110 7.85 -0.03 13.92
C GLU A 110 8.35 -0.40 15.32
N SER A 111 8.97 0.57 16.02
CA SER A 111 9.56 0.39 17.35
C SER A 111 9.79 1.71 18.04
N LEU A 112 10.00 1.68 19.37
CA LEU A 112 10.40 2.85 20.16
C LEU A 112 11.73 3.45 19.68
N LEU A 113 12.63 2.63 19.12
CA LEU A 113 13.87 3.11 18.52
C LEU A 113 13.60 3.97 17.29
N GLN A 114 12.70 3.55 16.41
CA GLN A 114 12.34 4.34 15.24
C GLN A 114 11.60 5.63 15.63
N VAL A 115 10.78 5.62 16.68
CA VAL A 115 10.17 6.85 17.21
C VAL A 115 11.26 7.88 17.57
N ARG A 116 12.35 7.45 18.23
CA ARG A 116 13.48 8.35 18.54
C ARG A 116 14.18 8.86 17.27
N TYR A 117 14.42 7.99 16.27
CA TYR A 117 15.04 8.41 15.01
C TYR A 117 14.17 9.42 14.25
N LEU A 118 12.86 9.22 14.21
CA LEU A 118 11.91 10.14 13.62
C LEU A 118 11.90 11.49 14.35
N GLN A 119 11.89 11.48 15.68
CA GLN A 119 11.98 12.70 16.48
C GLN A 119 13.26 13.49 16.20
N ASP A 120 14.41 12.82 16.15
CA ASP A 120 15.68 13.46 15.86
C ASP A 120 15.74 14.07 14.46
N ALA A 121 15.18 13.37 13.47
CA ALA A 121 15.10 13.85 12.09
C ALA A 121 14.14 15.04 11.96
N ALA A 122 12.95 14.96 12.56
CA ALA A 122 11.95 16.03 12.56
C ALA A 122 12.50 17.31 13.22
N ARG A 123 13.15 17.17 14.38
CA ARG A 123 13.80 18.27 15.09
C ARG A 123 14.91 18.92 14.25
N LYS A 124 15.79 18.14 13.63
CA LYS A 124 16.87 18.65 12.78
C LYS A 124 16.33 19.39 11.55
N ALA A 125 15.23 18.92 10.99
CA ALA A 125 14.56 19.55 9.84
C ALA A 125 13.65 20.73 10.25
N ALA A 126 13.46 20.99 11.54
CA ALA A 126 12.50 21.95 12.08
C ALA A 126 11.08 21.75 11.52
N LYS A 127 10.67 20.49 11.39
CA LYS A 127 9.35 20.08 10.84
C LYS A 127 8.55 19.33 11.90
N ARG A 128 7.24 19.50 11.89
CA ARG A 128 6.31 18.62 12.59
C ARG A 128 5.96 17.46 11.68
N LEU A 129 6.25 16.24 12.15
CA LEU A 129 6.15 15.02 11.34
C LEU A 129 4.93 14.19 11.75
N PRO A 130 3.95 13.96 10.86
CA PRO A 130 2.88 13.01 11.09
C PRO A 130 3.42 11.57 11.15
N VAL A 131 3.05 10.83 12.19
CA VAL A 131 3.54 9.46 12.43
C VAL A 131 2.39 8.51 12.74
N LEU A 132 2.37 7.39 12.05
CA LEU A 132 1.56 6.23 12.36
C LEU A 132 2.39 5.23 13.19
N LEU A 133 1.83 4.73 14.27
CA LEU A 133 2.46 3.68 15.07
C LEU A 133 2.01 2.32 14.54
N ARG A 134 2.94 1.49 14.07
CA ARG A 134 2.58 0.17 13.55
C ARG A 134 2.38 -0.81 14.67
N LEU A 135 1.15 -1.28 14.80
CA LEU A 135 0.78 -2.32 15.76
C LEU A 135 1.16 -3.71 15.22
N ASN A 136 1.77 -4.52 16.06
CA ASN A 136 2.08 -5.92 15.74
C ASN A 136 0.80 -6.74 15.55
N ALA A 137 0.76 -7.51 14.46
CA ALA A 137 -0.36 -8.37 14.08
C ALA A 137 -0.03 -9.87 14.21
N GLY A 138 0.86 -10.24 15.13
CA GLY A 138 1.29 -11.62 15.33
C GLY A 138 2.45 -12.05 14.42
N SER A 139 3.20 -11.10 13.86
CA SER A 139 4.39 -11.33 13.02
C SER A 139 5.62 -10.69 13.64
N GLN A 140 6.75 -10.70 12.92
CA GLN A 140 7.97 -9.99 13.32
C GLN A 140 7.89 -8.45 13.15
N PHE A 141 6.81 -7.92 12.60
CA PHE A 141 6.67 -6.51 12.26
C PHE A 141 5.77 -5.78 13.25
N GLY A 142 6.07 -4.49 13.45
CA GLY A 142 5.32 -3.63 14.33
C GLY A 142 5.68 -3.80 15.81
N MET A 143 5.28 -2.84 16.62
CA MET A 143 5.51 -2.81 18.05
C MET A 143 4.39 -3.51 18.84
N SER A 144 4.71 -3.97 20.04
CA SER A 144 3.74 -4.52 20.97
C SER A 144 2.72 -3.43 21.41
N LYS A 145 1.62 -3.84 22.01
CA LYS A 145 0.67 -2.88 22.61
C LYS A 145 1.34 -2.07 23.71
N GLU A 146 2.18 -2.69 24.49
CA GLU A 146 2.93 -2.09 25.59
C GLU A 146 3.87 -0.99 25.08
N ASP A 147 4.61 -1.25 24.00
CA ASP A 147 5.50 -0.26 23.36
C ASP A 147 4.70 0.88 22.73
N LEU A 148 3.55 0.57 22.11
CA LEU A 148 2.66 1.59 21.56
C LEU A 148 2.14 2.53 22.65
N PHE A 149 1.65 1.98 23.77
CA PHE A 149 1.24 2.78 24.91
C PHE A 149 2.40 3.56 25.53
N THR A 150 3.61 3.00 25.55
CA THR A 150 4.81 3.68 26.02
C THR A 150 5.10 4.90 25.11
N ALA A 151 5.07 4.74 23.79
CA ALA A 151 5.24 5.85 22.85
C ALA A 151 4.22 6.97 23.10
N LEU A 152 2.94 6.61 23.29
CA LEU A 152 1.87 7.58 23.54
C LEU A 152 2.01 8.26 24.92
N ALA A 153 2.40 7.53 25.97
CA ALA A 153 2.64 8.09 27.30
C ALA A 153 3.77 9.11 27.29
N HIS A 154 4.84 8.85 26.51
CA HIS A 154 6.01 9.70 26.40
C HIS A 154 5.95 10.70 25.24
N ARG A 155 4.77 10.94 24.66
CA ARG A 155 4.61 11.86 23.51
C ARG A 155 5.09 13.29 23.76
N ARG A 156 5.18 13.72 25.03
CA ARG A 156 5.73 15.04 25.41
C ARG A 156 7.25 15.12 25.22
N GLU A 157 7.93 13.98 25.16
CA GLU A 157 9.38 13.88 24.91
C GLU A 157 9.69 13.89 23.40
N THR A 158 8.65 13.78 22.56
CA THR A 158 8.74 13.80 21.10
C THR A 158 7.88 14.93 20.50
N PRO A 159 8.16 16.21 20.85
CA PRO A 159 7.29 17.35 20.52
C PRO A 159 7.21 17.65 19.04
N ASP A 160 8.18 17.20 18.22
CA ASP A 160 8.21 17.40 16.77
C ASP A 160 7.47 16.28 16.02
N LEU A 161 6.95 15.26 16.73
CA LEU A 161 6.10 14.22 16.15
C LEU A 161 4.62 14.49 16.44
N GLU A 162 3.80 14.17 15.47
CA GLU A 162 2.35 14.11 15.60
C GLU A 162 1.89 12.67 15.39
N PHE A 163 1.56 11.97 16.48
CA PHE A 163 0.98 10.64 16.36
C PHE A 163 -0.46 10.76 15.86
N ILE A 164 -0.65 10.49 14.55
CA ILE A 164 -1.93 10.67 13.87
C ILE A 164 -2.78 9.41 13.85
N GLY A 165 -2.21 8.23 14.21
CA GLY A 165 -2.98 7.00 14.21
C GLY A 165 -2.13 5.75 14.24
N ILE A 166 -2.73 4.65 13.82
CA ILE A 166 -2.16 3.31 13.81
C ILE A 166 -2.04 2.80 12.38
N HIS A 167 -0.93 2.17 12.05
CA HIS A 167 -0.78 1.32 10.88
C HIS A 167 -1.00 -0.15 11.30
N TYR A 168 -1.86 -0.88 10.60
CA TYR A 168 -2.16 -2.28 10.90
C TYR A 168 -2.25 -3.12 9.64
N PHE A 169 -1.35 -4.10 9.52
CA PHE A 169 -1.28 -5.00 8.38
C PHE A 169 -1.02 -6.44 8.83
N VAL A 170 -1.90 -7.35 8.48
CA VAL A 170 -1.86 -8.77 8.93
C VAL A 170 -1.27 -9.70 7.87
N GLY A 171 -1.26 -9.32 6.61
CA GLY A 171 -0.78 -10.16 5.51
C GLY A 171 -1.62 -10.03 4.24
N THR A 172 -1.24 -10.77 3.20
CA THR A 172 -1.90 -10.76 1.89
C THR A 172 -2.72 -12.02 1.66
N GLN A 173 -3.53 -12.04 0.57
CA GLN A 173 -4.31 -13.20 0.11
C GLN A 173 -5.28 -13.76 1.17
N ARG A 174 -5.89 -12.87 1.92
CA ARG A 174 -6.83 -13.22 2.99
C ARG A 174 -8.22 -13.44 2.42
N LYS A 175 -8.70 -14.69 2.49
CA LYS A 175 -10.01 -15.11 1.93
C LYS A 175 -11.16 -14.99 2.95
N LYS A 176 -10.87 -14.90 4.26
CA LYS A 176 -11.91 -14.89 5.33
C LYS A 176 -12.16 -13.46 5.82
N LEU A 177 -13.12 -12.77 5.24
CA LEU A 177 -13.46 -11.36 5.53
C LEU A 177 -13.92 -11.12 6.97
N VAL A 178 -14.44 -12.14 7.65
CA VAL A 178 -14.84 -12.06 9.07
C VAL A 178 -13.68 -11.58 9.97
N ASN A 179 -12.43 -11.92 9.62
CA ASN A 179 -11.27 -11.47 10.38
C ASN A 179 -11.00 -9.98 10.16
N GLN A 180 -11.11 -9.49 8.93
CA GLN A 180 -10.96 -8.07 8.61
C GLN A 180 -12.03 -7.22 9.29
N GLN A 181 -13.27 -7.68 9.33
CA GLN A 181 -14.36 -7.00 10.03
C GLN A 181 -14.10 -6.89 11.54
N LYS A 182 -13.58 -7.95 12.19
CA LYS A 182 -13.19 -7.91 13.59
C LYS A 182 -12.03 -6.97 13.88
N GLU A 183 -11.06 -6.91 12.97
CA GLU A 183 -9.91 -6.01 13.08
C GLU A 183 -10.34 -4.54 13.00
N LEU A 184 -11.18 -4.20 12.02
CA LEU A 184 -11.72 -2.85 11.87
C LEU A 184 -12.51 -2.39 13.11
N ALA A 185 -13.26 -3.27 13.75
CA ALA A 185 -14.00 -2.94 14.97
C ALA A 185 -13.11 -2.60 16.17
N MET A 186 -11.80 -2.90 16.13
CA MET A 186 -10.86 -2.66 17.23
C MET A 186 -10.12 -1.33 17.15
N LEU A 187 -10.13 -0.64 16.02
CA LEU A 187 -9.19 0.43 15.71
C LEU A 187 -9.89 1.75 15.42
N ARG A 188 -9.44 2.83 16.08
CA ARG A 188 -9.83 4.22 15.81
C ARG A 188 -8.63 4.97 15.28
N GLU A 189 -8.73 5.55 14.08
CA GLU A 189 -7.67 6.14 13.25
C GLU A 189 -6.70 5.09 12.68
N LEU A 190 -6.76 4.89 11.37
CA LEU A 190 -6.21 3.69 10.80
C LEU A 190 -5.71 3.87 9.37
N GLU A 191 -4.45 3.57 9.14
CA GLU A 191 -4.01 3.03 7.86
C GLU A 191 -4.13 1.51 7.91
N TYR A 192 -4.98 0.94 7.05
CA TYR A 192 -5.35 -0.46 7.10
C TYR A 192 -5.06 -1.20 5.80
N GLY A 193 -4.29 -2.27 5.90
CA GLY A 193 -4.03 -3.21 4.82
C GLY A 193 -4.90 -4.46 4.93
N PRO A 194 -6.08 -4.54 4.28
CA PRO A 194 -6.98 -5.68 4.38
C PRO A 194 -6.42 -6.96 3.77
N GLY A 195 -5.43 -6.86 2.89
CA GLY A 195 -4.80 -8.00 2.25
C GLY A 195 -5.77 -8.82 1.40
N LEU A 196 -6.70 -8.18 0.70
CA LEU A 196 -7.72 -8.86 -0.10
C LEU A 196 -7.11 -9.81 -1.11
N ALA A 197 -7.73 -11.00 -1.24
CA ALA A 197 -7.28 -12.04 -2.13
C ALA A 197 -7.64 -11.74 -3.59
N VAL A 198 -6.80 -12.22 -4.50
CA VAL A 198 -7.04 -12.25 -5.94
C VAL A 198 -6.78 -13.65 -6.48
N PRO A 199 -7.42 -14.09 -7.56
CA PRO A 199 -7.13 -15.38 -8.18
C PRO A 199 -5.72 -15.38 -8.76
N TYR A 200 -5.01 -16.50 -8.59
CA TYR A 200 -3.69 -16.72 -9.19
C TYR A 200 -3.69 -17.82 -10.24
N PHE A 201 -4.62 -18.77 -10.12
CA PHE A 201 -4.67 -19.96 -10.98
C PHE A 201 -6.07 -20.18 -11.52
N ASP A 202 -6.14 -20.82 -12.71
CA ASP A 202 -7.37 -21.38 -13.22
C ASP A 202 -7.95 -22.35 -12.20
N GLY A 203 -9.15 -22.15 -11.71
CA GLY A 203 -9.77 -22.94 -10.65
C GLY A 203 -9.83 -22.25 -9.29
N ASP A 204 -9.17 -21.12 -9.11
CA ASP A 204 -9.54 -20.20 -8.03
C ASP A 204 -10.91 -19.60 -8.38
N ASP A 205 -11.95 -19.94 -7.60
CA ASP A 205 -13.32 -19.49 -7.86
C ASP A 205 -13.49 -18.02 -7.42
N PHE A 206 -13.28 -17.13 -8.37
CA PHE A 206 -13.59 -15.71 -8.25
C PHE A 206 -14.42 -15.27 -9.45
N THR A 207 -15.70 -15.56 -9.42
CA THR A 207 -16.64 -15.14 -10.46
C THR A 207 -16.76 -13.62 -10.58
N ASP A 208 -16.48 -12.90 -9.49
CA ASP A 208 -16.37 -11.44 -9.46
C ASP A 208 -15.12 -11.04 -8.67
N THR A 209 -14.09 -10.59 -9.35
CA THR A 209 -12.80 -10.20 -8.73
C THR A 209 -12.91 -8.96 -7.84
N LEU A 210 -14.03 -8.23 -7.89
CA LEU A 210 -14.34 -7.12 -6.98
C LEU A 210 -15.21 -7.54 -5.78
N SER A 211 -15.71 -8.78 -5.72
CA SER A 211 -16.56 -9.23 -4.61
C SER A 211 -15.92 -9.04 -3.24
N PRO A 212 -14.60 -9.30 -3.02
CA PRO A 212 -13.98 -9.04 -1.73
C PRO A 212 -14.05 -7.56 -1.30
N ALA A 213 -13.97 -6.62 -2.25
CA ALA A 213 -14.13 -5.19 -1.96
C ALA A 213 -15.59 -4.83 -1.63
N LYS A 214 -16.54 -5.41 -2.34
CA LYS A 214 -17.98 -5.21 -2.08
C LYS A 214 -18.37 -5.73 -0.70
N ASP A 215 -17.90 -6.91 -0.34
CA ASP A 215 -18.23 -7.56 0.93
C ASP A 215 -17.61 -6.83 2.14
N LEU A 216 -16.45 -6.19 1.97
CA LEU A 216 -15.81 -5.42 3.02
C LEU A 216 -16.36 -3.99 3.13
N ALA A 217 -17.00 -3.46 2.09
CA ALA A 217 -17.46 -2.07 2.03
C ALA A 217 -18.32 -1.62 3.22
N PRO A 218 -19.29 -2.39 3.73
CA PRO A 218 -20.07 -1.96 4.89
C PRO A 218 -19.21 -1.67 6.12
N ALA A 219 -18.26 -2.56 6.44
CA ALA A 219 -17.38 -2.40 7.59
C ALA A 219 -16.41 -1.21 7.42
N LEU A 220 -15.86 -1.01 6.22
CA LEU A 220 -14.99 0.14 5.93
C LEU A 220 -15.76 1.46 6.05
N ARG A 221 -16.99 1.54 5.54
CA ARG A 221 -17.83 2.74 5.65
C ARG A 221 -18.24 3.03 7.08
N GLU A 222 -18.55 2.01 7.87
CA GLU A 222 -18.82 2.17 9.30
C GLU A 222 -17.61 2.78 9.99
N VAL A 223 -16.42 2.24 9.78
CA VAL A 223 -15.18 2.75 10.38
C VAL A 223 -14.87 4.16 9.90
N SER A 224 -15.02 4.46 8.61
CA SER A 224 -14.76 5.79 8.05
C SER A 224 -15.73 6.88 8.55
N SER A 225 -16.86 6.49 9.15
CA SER A 225 -17.78 7.45 9.75
C SER A 225 -17.27 8.06 11.06
N TRP A 226 -16.26 7.48 11.69
CA TRP A 226 -15.70 7.93 12.97
C TRP A 226 -14.16 7.99 13.02
N VAL A 227 -13.47 7.62 11.93
CA VAL A 227 -12.02 7.81 11.75
C VAL A 227 -11.69 8.23 10.32
N HIS A 228 -10.54 8.90 10.15
CA HIS A 228 -9.96 9.06 8.82
C HIS A 228 -9.29 7.74 8.41
N LEU A 229 -9.87 7.05 7.43
CA LEU A 229 -9.44 5.73 7.00
C LEU A 229 -8.65 5.81 5.69
N THR A 230 -7.41 5.36 5.73
CA THR A 230 -6.59 5.08 4.54
C THR A 230 -6.50 3.57 4.34
N VAL A 231 -6.84 3.08 3.16
CA VAL A 231 -6.72 1.66 2.83
C VAL A 231 -5.57 1.46 1.86
N GLU A 232 -4.52 0.79 2.35
CA GLU A 232 -3.37 0.42 1.53
C GLU A 232 -3.59 -0.92 0.84
N MET A 233 -3.35 -0.96 -0.46
CA MET A 233 -3.29 -2.20 -1.23
C MET A 233 -2.32 -2.05 -2.40
N GLY A 234 -1.73 -3.17 -2.81
CA GLY A 234 -0.93 -3.24 -4.03
C GLY A 234 -1.54 -4.20 -5.02
N ARG A 235 -1.39 -5.49 -4.75
CA ARG A 235 -1.75 -6.60 -5.62
C ARG A 235 -3.22 -6.62 -6.02
N PHE A 236 -4.12 -6.27 -5.12
CA PHE A 236 -5.55 -6.23 -5.39
C PHE A 236 -5.93 -5.20 -6.46
N TYR A 237 -5.23 -4.05 -6.52
CA TYR A 237 -5.43 -3.07 -7.58
C TYR A 237 -4.94 -3.56 -8.94
N THR A 238 -3.82 -4.28 -8.96
CA THR A 238 -3.08 -4.63 -10.18
C THR A 238 -3.46 -5.99 -10.77
N ALA A 239 -4.43 -6.70 -10.18
CA ALA A 239 -4.69 -8.11 -10.45
C ALA A 239 -5.02 -8.46 -11.92
N GLU A 240 -5.63 -7.55 -12.67
CA GLU A 240 -6.14 -7.85 -14.01
C GLU A 240 -5.54 -6.96 -15.10
N CYS A 241 -4.45 -6.23 -14.81
CA CYS A 241 -3.89 -5.28 -15.77
C CYS A 241 -2.66 -5.77 -16.52
N GLY A 242 -2.12 -6.95 -16.21
CA GLY A 242 -0.84 -7.44 -16.74
C GLY A 242 -0.98 -8.62 -17.69
N TYR A 243 -0.13 -8.63 -18.72
CA TYR A 243 0.04 -9.73 -19.67
C TYR A 243 1.52 -10.06 -19.80
N TYR A 244 1.83 -11.34 -19.89
CA TYR A 244 3.16 -11.82 -20.22
C TYR A 244 3.14 -12.47 -21.60
N LEU A 245 3.87 -11.90 -22.53
CA LEU A 245 3.98 -12.38 -23.90
C LEU A 245 5.25 -13.18 -24.07
N THR A 246 5.14 -14.40 -24.58
CA THR A 246 6.27 -15.27 -24.85
C THR A 246 6.10 -15.98 -26.19
N THR A 247 7.20 -16.53 -26.71
CA THR A 247 7.20 -17.32 -27.93
C THR A 247 7.57 -18.76 -27.59
N ALA A 248 6.79 -19.73 -28.04
CA ALA A 248 7.15 -21.13 -27.92
C ALA A 248 8.29 -21.40 -28.92
N MET A 249 9.46 -21.80 -28.40
CA MET A 249 10.66 -22.10 -29.21
C MET A 249 10.76 -23.56 -29.61
N ASP A 250 10.19 -24.48 -28.82
CA ASP A 250 10.17 -25.92 -29.05
C ASP A 250 8.89 -26.53 -28.45
N CYS A 251 8.17 -27.29 -29.25
CA CYS A 251 6.98 -28.01 -28.81
C CYS A 251 7.23 -29.51 -28.97
N LYS A 252 7.18 -30.26 -27.86
CA LYS A 252 7.28 -31.71 -27.86
C LYS A 252 5.92 -32.31 -27.54
N ASP A 253 5.47 -33.21 -28.42
CA ASP A 253 4.27 -33.99 -28.19
C ASP A 253 4.64 -35.21 -27.34
N HIS A 254 4.17 -35.25 -26.11
CA HIS A 254 4.26 -36.40 -25.23
C HIS A 254 2.91 -37.11 -25.30
N GLY A 255 2.70 -37.92 -26.34
CA GLY A 255 1.49 -38.65 -26.59
C GLY A 255 0.94 -39.48 -25.42
#